data_d2dd4f8cce2f66dc27e5215da2792061
#
_entry.id   d2dd4f8cce2f66dc27e5215da2792061
#
_cell.length_a   1.000
_cell.length_b   1.000
_cell.length_c   1.000
_cell.angle_alpha   90.00
_cell.angle_beta   90.00
_cell.angle_gamma   90.00
#
_symmetry.space_group_name_H-M   'P 1'
#
loop_
_entity.id
_entity.type
_entity.pdbx_description
1 polymer ?
#
loop_
_entity_poly.entity_id
_entity_poly.type
_entity_poly.pdbx_seq_one_letter_code
_entity_poly.pdbx_strand_id
1 'polypeptide(L)'
;MAIAPPLQGQQAEPLETIRNYTWVSDDLSSAGQIAYPQIPLLAAEGYAVVVNLAIADEARNGQEGFLVAETGLTYVHIPVDWEQPTLDDVDMFFDIMEANEGRKVFVHCFANMRASAFVYLYRTMVQGVSEAEARATMSVVWDPSELEQWAGLIERAQARGPVR
;
A
#
# COMPACT_ATOMS: atom_id res chain seq x y z
N MET A 1 -10.37 11.17 -48.96
CA MET A 1 -10.75 10.39 -47.77
C MET A 1 -9.54 10.40 -46.85
N ALA A 2 -9.53 11.26 -45.83
CA ALA A 2 -8.38 11.40 -44.92
C ALA A 2 -8.50 10.34 -43.82
N ILE A 3 -7.53 9.45 -43.74
CA ILE A 3 -7.41 8.46 -42.64
C ILE A 3 -6.95 9.24 -41.41
N ALA A 4 -7.79 9.28 -40.38
CA ALA A 4 -7.38 9.84 -39.10
C ALA A 4 -6.18 9.05 -38.56
N PRO A 5 -5.17 9.72 -37.97
CA PRO A 5 -4.07 9.01 -37.34
C PRO A 5 -4.59 8.16 -36.18
N PRO A 6 -3.98 6.99 -35.87
CA PRO A 6 -4.36 6.19 -34.74
C PRO A 6 -4.18 7.03 -33.49
N LEU A 7 -5.16 6.96 -32.57
CA LEU A 7 -5.05 7.50 -31.22
C LEU A 7 -3.76 6.95 -30.61
N GLN A 8 -2.78 7.80 -30.40
CA GLN A 8 -1.59 7.45 -29.62
C GLN A 8 -2.10 7.06 -28.24
N GLY A 9 -1.94 5.79 -27.89
CA GLY A 9 -2.25 5.31 -26.54
C GLY A 9 -1.51 6.21 -25.56
N GLN A 10 -2.23 6.88 -24.66
CA GLN A 10 -1.62 7.62 -23.57
C GLN A 10 -0.77 6.62 -22.80
N GLN A 11 0.55 6.83 -22.79
CA GLN A 11 1.43 6.08 -21.91
C GLN A 11 0.97 6.31 -20.47
N ALA A 12 0.90 5.22 -19.69
CA ALA A 12 0.58 5.34 -18.28
C ALA A 12 1.63 6.22 -17.58
N GLU A 13 1.16 7.09 -16.69
CA GLU A 13 2.05 7.89 -15.87
C GLU A 13 2.89 6.98 -14.96
N PRO A 14 4.17 7.33 -14.68
CA PRO A 14 5.03 6.55 -13.80
C PRO A 14 4.42 6.32 -12.40
N LEU A 15 4.82 5.24 -11.71
CA LEU A 15 4.28 4.93 -10.37
C LEU A 15 4.55 6.03 -9.35
N GLU A 16 5.66 6.73 -9.48
CA GLU A 16 6.05 7.86 -8.61
C GLU A 16 5.08 9.05 -8.68
N THR A 17 4.24 9.10 -9.70
CA THR A 17 3.18 10.12 -9.82
C THR A 17 1.94 9.81 -8.98
N ILE A 18 1.82 8.58 -8.47
CA ILE A 18 0.72 8.21 -7.58
C ILE A 18 0.80 9.06 -6.31
N ARG A 19 -0.36 9.54 -5.87
CA ARG A 19 -0.45 10.39 -4.67
C ARG A 19 0.32 9.80 -3.49
N ASN A 20 1.20 10.61 -2.91
CA ASN A 20 2.00 10.22 -1.74
C ASN A 20 2.81 8.93 -1.95
N TYR A 21 3.25 8.65 -3.17
CA TYR A 21 4.15 7.53 -3.41
C TYR A 21 5.39 7.65 -2.52
N THR A 22 5.73 6.56 -1.86
CA THR A 22 6.87 6.48 -0.94
C THR A 22 7.64 5.19 -1.20
N TRP A 23 8.88 5.32 -1.68
CA TRP A 23 9.82 4.22 -1.68
C TRP A 23 10.24 3.93 -0.24
N VAL A 24 10.15 2.69 0.19
CA VAL A 24 10.49 2.25 1.56
C VAL A 24 11.78 1.45 1.58
N SER A 25 11.90 0.51 0.65
CA SER A 25 13.07 -0.33 0.42
C SER A 25 13.01 -0.89 -1.01
N ASP A 26 14.05 -1.63 -1.41
CA ASP A 26 14.07 -2.27 -2.74
C ASP A 26 12.88 -3.21 -2.98
N ASP A 27 12.34 -3.81 -1.90
CA ASP A 27 11.25 -4.78 -1.96
C ASP A 27 9.90 -4.23 -1.48
N LEU A 28 9.82 -2.94 -1.12
CA LEU A 28 8.61 -2.38 -0.53
C LEU A 28 8.42 -0.92 -0.91
N SER A 29 7.25 -0.60 -1.45
CA SER A 29 6.78 0.77 -1.62
C SER A 29 5.34 0.92 -1.14
N SER A 30 4.96 2.13 -0.77
CA SER A 30 3.59 2.46 -0.43
C SER A 30 3.09 3.69 -1.19
N ALA A 31 1.78 3.78 -1.42
CA ALA A 31 1.20 4.89 -2.18
C ALA A 31 -0.29 5.09 -1.90
N GLY A 32 -0.86 6.12 -2.52
CA GLY A 32 -2.30 6.30 -2.67
C GLY A 32 -2.88 5.40 -3.76
N GLN A 33 -4.11 5.71 -4.19
CA GLN A 33 -4.84 4.92 -5.17
C GLN A 33 -4.11 4.82 -6.51
N ILE A 34 -3.93 3.60 -6.97
CA ILE A 34 -3.35 3.29 -8.29
C ILE A 34 -4.39 3.60 -9.36
N ALA A 35 -4.02 4.31 -10.40
CA ALA A 35 -4.84 4.40 -11.60
C ALA A 35 -4.72 3.11 -12.42
N TYR A 36 -5.83 2.61 -12.94
CA TYR A 36 -5.84 1.33 -13.68
C TYR A 36 -4.81 1.24 -14.81
N PRO A 37 -4.53 2.29 -15.60
CA PRO A 37 -3.46 2.26 -16.60
C PRO A 37 -2.04 2.06 -16.03
N GLN A 38 -1.83 2.33 -14.73
CA GLN A 38 -0.53 2.14 -14.07
C GLN A 38 -0.29 0.70 -13.59
N ILE A 39 -1.34 -0.13 -13.49
CA ILE A 39 -1.23 -1.50 -12.98
C ILE A 39 -0.18 -2.33 -13.75
N PRO A 40 -0.10 -2.32 -15.09
CA PRO A 40 0.94 -3.04 -15.81
C PRO A 40 2.37 -2.61 -15.47
N LEU A 41 2.58 -1.37 -15.01
CA LEU A 41 3.89 -0.88 -14.60
C LEU A 41 4.39 -1.58 -13.33
N LEU A 42 3.48 -1.97 -12.43
CA LEU A 42 3.86 -2.75 -11.25
C LEU A 42 4.59 -4.05 -11.62
N ALA A 43 4.04 -4.80 -12.57
CA ALA A 43 4.69 -6.01 -13.08
C ALA A 43 6.04 -5.69 -13.76
N ALA A 44 6.08 -4.62 -14.57
CA ALA A 44 7.29 -4.19 -15.27
C ALA A 44 8.41 -3.77 -14.31
N GLU A 45 8.06 -3.20 -13.15
CA GLU A 45 9.01 -2.79 -12.11
C GLU A 45 9.35 -3.92 -11.10
N GLY A 46 8.87 -5.13 -11.36
CA GLY A 46 9.21 -6.32 -10.58
C GLY A 46 8.40 -6.54 -9.31
N TYR A 47 7.32 -5.79 -9.10
CA TYR A 47 6.40 -6.11 -8.02
C TYR A 47 5.75 -7.48 -8.26
N ALA A 48 5.50 -8.20 -7.20
CA ALA A 48 4.88 -9.51 -7.23
C ALA A 48 3.53 -9.54 -6.50
N VAL A 49 3.33 -8.61 -5.57
CA VAL A 49 2.15 -8.54 -4.72
C VAL A 49 1.67 -7.10 -4.61
N VAL A 50 0.36 -6.91 -4.72
CA VAL A 50 -0.33 -5.65 -4.40
C VAL A 50 -1.23 -5.88 -3.20
N VAL A 51 -1.06 -5.06 -2.17
CA VAL A 51 -1.90 -5.06 -0.96
C VAL A 51 -2.68 -3.76 -0.91
N ASN A 52 -4.01 -3.86 -1.01
CA ASN A 52 -4.92 -2.72 -0.90
C ASN A 52 -5.52 -2.66 0.50
N LEU A 53 -5.28 -1.58 1.23
CA LEU A 53 -5.83 -1.32 2.56
C LEU A 53 -7.02 -0.34 2.55
N ALA A 54 -7.46 0.11 1.37
CA ALA A 54 -8.64 0.95 1.26
C ALA A 54 -9.92 0.13 1.44
N ILE A 55 -10.99 0.77 1.89
CA ILE A 55 -12.33 0.16 1.82
C ILE A 55 -12.71 -0.12 0.36
N ALA A 56 -13.62 -1.05 0.14
CA ALA A 56 -14.16 -1.31 -1.19
C ALA A 56 -14.93 -0.07 -1.69
N ASP A 57 -14.59 0.36 -2.90
CA ASP A 57 -15.21 1.49 -3.59
C ASP A 57 -15.31 1.15 -5.09
N GLU A 58 -16.55 0.99 -5.58
CA GLU A 58 -16.80 0.54 -6.94
C GLU A 58 -16.13 1.47 -7.98
N ALA A 59 -16.15 2.78 -7.73
CA ALA A 59 -15.61 3.76 -8.66
C ALA A 59 -14.07 3.82 -8.65
N ARG A 60 -13.44 3.57 -7.50
CA ARG A 60 -11.99 3.75 -7.32
C ARG A 60 -11.20 2.45 -7.43
N ASN A 61 -11.71 1.34 -6.88
CA ASN A 61 -10.98 0.07 -6.84
C ASN A 61 -11.81 -1.16 -7.22
N GLY A 62 -13.04 -0.95 -7.75
CA GLY A 62 -13.95 -2.06 -8.06
C GLY A 62 -13.41 -3.08 -9.07
N GLN A 63 -12.52 -2.69 -9.98
CA GLN A 63 -11.91 -3.58 -10.99
C GLN A 63 -10.44 -3.89 -10.70
N GLU A 64 -9.86 -3.28 -9.66
CA GLU A 64 -8.42 -3.34 -9.40
C GLU A 64 -7.91 -4.76 -9.25
N GLY A 65 -8.58 -5.58 -8.43
CA GLY A 65 -8.16 -6.96 -8.18
C GLY A 65 -8.12 -7.81 -9.46
N PHE A 66 -9.11 -7.67 -10.33
CA PHE A 66 -9.13 -8.35 -11.62
C PHE A 66 -7.96 -7.90 -12.51
N LEU A 67 -7.76 -6.58 -12.63
CA LEU A 67 -6.71 -6.02 -13.48
C LEU A 67 -5.30 -6.37 -12.97
N VAL A 68 -5.09 -6.38 -11.64
CA VAL A 68 -3.82 -6.82 -11.04
C VAL A 68 -3.57 -8.30 -11.35
N ALA A 69 -4.59 -9.16 -11.18
CA ALA A 69 -4.47 -10.58 -11.46
C ALA A 69 -4.18 -10.88 -12.94
N GLU A 70 -4.74 -10.10 -13.88
CA GLU A 70 -4.44 -10.23 -15.32
C GLU A 70 -2.95 -10.00 -15.64
N THR A 71 -2.24 -9.20 -14.84
CA THR A 71 -0.78 -9.01 -15.00
C THR A 71 0.05 -10.15 -14.39
N GLY A 72 -0.58 -11.14 -13.77
CA GLY A 72 0.09 -12.24 -13.08
C GLY A 72 0.54 -11.92 -11.65
N LEU A 73 0.21 -10.75 -11.13
CA LEU A 73 0.51 -10.36 -9.74
C LEU A 73 -0.52 -10.94 -8.77
N THR A 74 -0.11 -11.15 -7.53
CA THR A 74 -1.02 -11.48 -6.42
C THR A 74 -1.69 -10.19 -5.93
N TYR A 75 -3.00 -10.22 -5.76
CA TYR A 75 -3.76 -9.13 -5.17
C TYR A 75 -4.37 -9.53 -3.84
N VAL A 76 -4.15 -8.72 -2.82
CA VAL A 76 -4.73 -8.89 -1.49
C VAL A 76 -5.47 -7.62 -1.10
N HIS A 77 -6.74 -7.75 -0.71
CA HIS A 77 -7.55 -6.64 -0.26
C HIS A 77 -7.92 -6.81 1.21
N ILE A 78 -7.41 -5.94 2.06
CA ILE A 78 -7.74 -5.85 3.49
C ILE A 78 -8.45 -4.51 3.69
N PRO A 79 -9.79 -4.49 3.72
CA PRO A 79 -10.54 -3.22 3.78
C PRO A 79 -10.51 -2.63 5.20
N VAL A 80 -9.53 -1.80 5.47
CA VAL A 80 -9.35 -1.13 6.77
C VAL A 80 -10.30 0.06 6.90
N ASP A 81 -11.19 0.03 7.89
CA ASP A 81 -12.08 1.15 8.18
C ASP A 81 -11.26 2.34 8.72
N TRP A 82 -11.54 3.55 8.20
CA TRP A 82 -10.80 4.74 8.57
C TRP A 82 -11.09 5.20 10.01
N GLU A 83 -12.36 5.10 10.41
CA GLU A 83 -12.80 5.54 11.72
C GLU A 83 -12.57 4.49 12.82
N GLN A 84 -12.49 3.21 12.44
CA GLN A 84 -12.34 2.10 13.35
C GLN A 84 -11.32 1.07 12.88
N PRO A 85 -10.05 1.45 12.69
CA PRO A 85 -9.00 0.50 12.32
C PRO A 85 -8.75 -0.47 13.50
N THR A 86 -8.55 -1.76 13.19
CA THR A 86 -8.47 -2.81 14.21
C THR A 86 -7.08 -3.46 14.27
N LEU A 87 -6.80 -4.12 15.41
CA LEU A 87 -5.60 -4.96 15.54
C LEU A 87 -5.67 -6.21 14.66
N ASP A 88 -6.87 -6.72 14.39
CA ASP A 88 -7.05 -7.86 13.48
C ASP A 88 -6.64 -7.49 12.05
N ASP A 89 -6.91 -6.25 11.61
CA ASP A 89 -6.43 -5.75 10.32
C ASP A 89 -4.89 -5.69 10.28
N VAL A 90 -4.26 -5.25 11.37
CA VAL A 90 -2.80 -5.20 11.50
C VAL A 90 -2.21 -6.61 11.46
N ASP A 91 -2.79 -7.55 12.19
CA ASP A 91 -2.34 -8.94 12.23
C ASP A 91 -2.47 -9.59 10.85
N MET A 92 -3.61 -9.41 10.17
CA MET A 92 -3.80 -9.90 8.81
C MET A 92 -2.76 -9.30 7.84
N PHE A 93 -2.47 -8.01 7.97
CA PHE A 93 -1.43 -7.36 7.15
C PHE A 93 -0.05 -7.98 7.41
N PHE A 94 0.31 -8.21 8.68
CA PHE A 94 1.59 -8.84 9.02
C PHE A 94 1.69 -10.26 8.45
N ASP A 95 0.64 -11.07 8.59
CA ASP A 95 0.60 -12.44 8.03
C ASP A 95 0.82 -12.43 6.51
N ILE A 96 0.20 -11.49 5.80
CA ILE A 96 0.37 -11.34 4.35
C ILE A 96 1.80 -10.91 3.99
N MET A 97 2.39 -9.98 4.73
CA MET A 97 3.75 -9.54 4.49
C MET A 97 4.76 -10.65 4.76
N GLU A 98 4.61 -11.40 5.86
CA GLU A 98 5.49 -12.54 6.19
C GLU A 98 5.34 -13.69 5.18
N ALA A 99 4.12 -14.01 4.75
CA ALA A 99 3.86 -15.01 3.71
C ALA A 99 4.48 -14.66 2.35
N ASN A 100 4.82 -13.39 2.14
CA ASN A 100 5.42 -12.87 0.91
C ASN A 100 6.85 -12.35 1.11
N GLU A 101 7.53 -12.79 2.17
CA GLU A 101 8.93 -12.44 2.39
C GLU A 101 9.80 -12.78 1.17
N GLY A 102 10.69 -11.87 0.79
CA GLY A 102 11.54 -12.00 -0.40
C GLY A 102 10.85 -11.67 -1.73
N ARG A 103 9.59 -11.26 -1.70
CA ARG A 103 8.85 -10.77 -2.87
C ARG A 103 8.70 -9.25 -2.78
N LYS A 104 8.74 -8.56 -3.92
CA LYS A 104 8.53 -7.11 -3.98
C LYS A 104 7.05 -6.79 -3.84
N VAL A 105 6.68 -6.02 -2.81
CA VAL A 105 5.31 -5.71 -2.42
C VAL A 105 4.99 -4.23 -2.61
N PHE A 106 3.85 -3.96 -3.21
CA PHE A 106 3.27 -2.62 -3.32
C PHE A 106 2.05 -2.51 -2.40
N VAL A 107 2.13 -1.65 -1.39
CA VAL A 107 1.04 -1.43 -0.43
C VAL A 107 0.37 -0.10 -0.72
N HIS A 108 -0.95 -0.07 -0.83
CA HIS A 108 -1.64 1.19 -1.07
C HIS A 108 -2.98 1.30 -0.35
N CYS A 109 -3.51 2.50 -0.34
CA CYS A 109 -4.88 2.84 -0.01
C CYS A 109 -5.31 4.07 -0.84
N PHE A 110 -6.27 4.88 -0.41
CA PHE A 110 -6.67 6.05 -1.22
C PHE A 110 -5.64 7.20 -1.20
N ALA A 111 -4.94 7.41 -0.09
CA ALA A 111 -4.02 8.54 0.09
C ALA A 111 -2.68 8.15 0.75
N ASN A 112 -2.33 6.88 0.79
CA ASN A 112 -1.18 6.31 1.49
C ASN A 112 -1.23 6.44 3.03
N MET A 113 -2.25 7.00 3.63
CA MET A 113 -2.28 7.22 5.09
C MET A 113 -2.40 5.89 5.86
N ARG A 114 -3.38 5.02 5.52
CA ARG A 114 -3.48 3.66 6.08
C ARG A 114 -2.22 2.84 5.77
N ALA A 115 -1.81 2.85 4.52
CA ALA A 115 -0.67 2.08 4.04
C ALA A 115 0.62 2.43 4.77
N SER A 116 0.95 3.71 4.89
CA SER A 116 2.17 4.16 5.58
C SER A 116 2.15 3.83 7.07
N ALA A 117 1.00 3.91 7.74
CA ALA A 117 0.87 3.54 9.17
C ALA A 117 1.05 2.03 9.39
N PHE A 118 0.46 1.19 8.53
CA PHE A 118 0.62 -0.26 8.61
C PHE A 118 2.05 -0.69 8.25
N VAL A 119 2.66 -0.07 7.24
CA VAL A 119 4.08 -0.29 6.90
C VAL A 119 4.99 0.13 8.05
N TYR A 120 4.71 1.25 8.72
CA TYR A 120 5.45 1.67 9.93
C TYR A 120 5.39 0.60 11.02
N LEU A 121 4.20 0.08 11.33
CA LEU A 121 4.03 -0.97 12.32
C LEU A 121 4.78 -2.26 11.93
N TYR A 122 4.67 -2.70 10.69
CA TYR A 122 5.38 -3.88 10.20
C TYR A 122 6.91 -3.72 10.29
N ARG A 123 7.44 -2.58 9.88
CA ARG A 123 8.88 -2.31 9.94
C ARG A 123 9.41 -2.31 11.37
N THR A 124 8.69 -1.70 12.31
CA THR A 124 9.13 -1.62 13.71
C THR A 124 8.93 -2.92 14.48
N MET A 125 7.78 -3.59 14.27
CA MET A 125 7.38 -4.73 15.09
C MET A 125 7.86 -6.08 14.55
N VAL A 126 8.01 -6.21 13.23
CA VAL A 126 8.40 -7.46 12.57
C VAL A 126 9.81 -7.39 12.03
N GLN A 127 10.15 -6.34 11.29
CA GLN A 127 11.48 -6.23 10.65
C GLN A 127 12.57 -5.68 11.59
N GLY A 128 12.23 -5.18 12.77
CA GLY A 128 13.21 -4.65 13.73
C GLY A 128 13.87 -3.34 13.28
N VAL A 129 13.27 -2.61 12.34
CA VAL A 129 13.71 -1.28 11.94
C VAL A 129 13.52 -0.31 13.12
N SER A 130 14.46 0.61 13.32
CA SER A 130 14.35 1.58 14.40
C SER A 130 13.08 2.44 14.26
N GLU A 131 12.47 2.79 15.39
CA GLU A 131 11.29 3.65 15.39
C GLU A 131 11.55 4.99 14.67
N ALA A 132 12.72 5.57 14.91
CA ALA A 132 13.09 6.85 14.30
C ALA A 132 13.13 6.77 12.76
N GLU A 133 13.70 5.70 12.21
CA GLU A 133 13.78 5.49 10.76
C GLU A 133 12.39 5.22 10.14
N ALA A 134 11.63 4.31 10.75
CA ALA A 134 10.30 3.97 10.25
C ALA A 134 9.33 5.16 10.35
N ARG A 135 9.42 5.94 11.44
CA ARG A 135 8.63 7.17 11.63
C ARG A 135 9.02 8.25 10.61
N ALA A 136 10.30 8.43 10.32
CA ALA A 136 10.74 9.39 9.31
C ALA A 136 10.13 9.10 7.94
N THR A 137 10.05 7.83 7.54
CA THR A 137 9.40 7.41 6.30
C THR A 137 7.89 7.68 6.31
N MET A 138 7.19 7.33 7.40
CA MET A 138 5.75 7.55 7.54
C MET A 138 5.38 9.04 7.56
N SER A 139 6.18 9.85 8.23
CA SER A 139 5.94 11.30 8.40
C SER A 139 6.04 12.10 7.10
N VAL A 140 6.62 11.53 6.04
CA VAL A 140 6.55 12.12 4.69
C VAL A 140 5.10 12.18 4.19
N VAL A 141 4.26 11.24 4.63
CA VAL A 141 2.86 11.14 4.24
C VAL A 141 1.96 11.91 5.21
N TRP A 142 2.06 11.61 6.49
CA TRP A 142 1.23 12.22 7.53
C TRP A 142 1.71 11.87 8.95
N ASP A 143 1.08 12.47 9.96
CA ASP A 143 1.29 12.13 11.38
C ASP A 143 0.02 11.48 11.96
N PRO A 144 0.02 10.17 12.22
CA PRO A 144 -1.13 9.46 12.81
C PRO A 144 -1.52 9.96 14.21
N SER A 145 -0.63 10.64 14.93
CA SER A 145 -0.94 11.17 16.26
C SER A 145 -1.98 12.30 16.26
N GLU A 146 -2.25 12.87 15.10
CA GLU A 146 -3.29 13.90 14.93
C GLU A 146 -4.72 13.34 14.99
N LEU A 147 -4.89 12.02 14.87
CA LEU A 147 -6.19 11.34 14.88
C LEU A 147 -6.23 10.27 15.97
N GLU A 148 -7.16 10.42 16.91
CA GLU A 148 -7.28 9.57 18.11
C GLU A 148 -7.37 8.07 17.78
N GLN A 149 -8.16 7.68 16.77
CA GLN A 149 -8.34 6.28 16.37
C GLN A 149 -7.05 5.67 15.83
N TRP A 150 -6.23 6.44 15.13
CA TRP A 150 -4.96 5.98 14.55
C TRP A 150 -3.83 5.99 15.58
N ALA A 151 -3.73 7.04 16.40
CA ALA A 151 -2.81 7.07 17.53
C ALA A 151 -3.08 5.89 18.48
N GLY A 152 -4.34 5.65 18.81
CA GLY A 152 -4.73 4.55 19.67
C GLY A 152 -4.49 3.16 19.05
N LEU A 153 -4.64 2.98 17.73
CA LEU A 153 -4.28 1.73 17.07
C LEU A 153 -2.79 1.45 17.20
N ILE A 154 -1.95 2.45 16.89
CA ILE A 154 -0.50 2.32 16.94
C ILE A 154 -0.05 2.01 18.38
N GLU A 155 -0.58 2.73 19.38
CA GLU A 155 -0.27 2.48 20.78
C GLU A 155 -0.63 1.05 21.20
N ARG A 156 -1.84 0.58 20.89
CA ARG A 156 -2.28 -0.79 21.22
C ARG A 156 -1.44 -1.85 20.50
N ALA A 157 -1.07 -1.63 19.25
CA ALA A 157 -0.21 -2.55 18.50
C ALA A 157 1.18 -2.63 19.17
N GLN A 158 1.81 -1.50 19.43
CA GLN A 158 3.15 -1.44 20.04
C GLN A 158 3.19 -1.98 21.47
N ALA A 159 2.11 -1.83 22.24
CA ALA A 159 1.99 -2.39 23.60
C ALA A 159 2.08 -3.93 23.63
N ARG A 160 1.82 -4.61 22.51
CA ARG A 160 1.95 -6.07 22.37
C ARG A 160 3.41 -6.53 22.26
N GLY A 161 4.33 -5.60 22.01
CA GLY A 161 5.74 -5.88 21.78
C GLY A 161 6.04 -6.44 20.39
N PRO A 162 7.33 -6.74 20.10
CA PRO A 162 7.75 -7.27 18.81
C PRO A 162 7.04 -8.58 18.47
N VAL A 163 6.62 -8.72 17.25
CA VAL A 163 6.10 -9.99 16.70
C VAL A 163 7.30 -10.80 16.20
N ARG A 164 7.38 -12.06 16.61
CA ARG A 164 8.46 -12.99 16.22
C ARG A 164 7.98 -13.96 15.16
#